data_b3d70fb32a012bb47cc3281e684a6e5f
#
_entry.id   b3d70fb32a012bb47cc3281e684a6e5f
#
_cell.length_a   1.000
_cell.length_b   1.000
_cell.length_c   1.000
_cell.angle_alpha   90.00
_cell.angle_beta   90.00
_cell.angle_gamma   90.00
#
_symmetry.space_group_name_H-M   'P 1'
#
loop_
_entity.id
_entity.type
_entity.pdbx_description
1 polymer ?
#
loop_
_entity_poly.entity_id
_entity_poly.type
_entity_poly.pdbx_seq_one_letter_code
_entity_poly.pdbx_strand_id
1 'polypeptide(L)'
;MAKGYWIGRVDVTDGEGYKGYIARNGIAFAKYGARFLVRGGPFEAPEGTARSRNVVIEFPDYESALACYRSPEYQEALAHRLPHSQGEIVIIEGYDGPQPGEG
;
A
#
# COMPACT_ATOMS: atom_id res chain seq x y z
N MET A 1 17.57 10.93 -3.33
CA MET A 1 16.15 11.28 -3.56
C MET A 1 15.24 10.51 -2.62
N ALA A 2 14.20 11.16 -2.17
CA ALA A 2 13.25 10.49 -1.29
C ALA A 2 12.47 9.41 -2.03
N LYS A 3 12.20 8.31 -1.35
CA LYS A 3 11.33 7.25 -1.84
C LYS A 3 9.87 7.70 -1.78
N GLY A 4 9.00 6.96 -2.42
CA GLY A 4 7.56 7.12 -2.24
C GLY A 4 6.99 5.92 -1.51
N TYR A 5 5.89 6.12 -0.80
CA TYR A 5 5.28 5.04 -0.03
C TYR A 5 3.78 5.02 -0.17
N TRP A 6 3.24 3.81 -0.20
CA TRP A 6 1.83 3.58 0.05
C TRP A 6 1.69 3.05 1.46
N ILE A 7 0.80 3.64 2.22
CA ILE A 7 0.42 3.14 3.54
C ILE A 7 -1.03 2.70 3.41
N GLY A 8 -1.26 1.40 3.44
CA GLY A 8 -2.58 0.83 3.25
C GLY A 8 -3.10 0.17 4.53
N ARG A 9 -4.36 0.43 4.83
CA ARG A 9 -5.06 -0.17 5.97
C ARG A 9 -6.40 -0.68 5.47
N VAL A 10 -6.64 -1.97 5.57
CA VAL A 10 -7.78 -2.61 4.91
C VAL A 10 -8.43 -3.64 5.83
N ASP A 11 -9.77 -3.63 5.85
CA ASP A 11 -10.57 -4.74 6.38
C ASP A 11 -11.17 -5.47 5.19
N VAL A 12 -10.83 -6.75 5.06
CA VAL A 12 -11.36 -7.59 3.98
C VAL A 12 -12.72 -8.11 4.40
N THR A 13 -13.76 -7.79 3.63
CA THR A 13 -15.13 -8.21 3.94
C THR A 13 -15.54 -9.48 3.20
N ASP A 14 -14.86 -9.81 2.10
CA ASP A 14 -15.07 -11.03 1.33
C ASP A 14 -13.72 -11.55 0.87
N GLY A 15 -13.20 -12.59 1.55
CA GLY A 15 -11.88 -13.12 1.26
C GLY A 15 -11.75 -13.73 -0.14
N GLU A 16 -12.80 -14.38 -0.64
CA GLU A 16 -12.75 -14.96 -1.99
C GLU A 16 -12.68 -13.88 -3.06
N GLY A 17 -13.49 -12.83 -2.94
CA GLY A 17 -13.45 -11.71 -3.88
C GLY A 17 -12.13 -10.95 -3.81
N TYR A 18 -11.57 -10.82 -2.60
CA TYR A 18 -10.30 -10.13 -2.40
C TYR A 18 -9.12 -10.85 -3.06
N LYS A 19 -9.20 -12.18 -3.22
CA LYS A 19 -8.17 -12.93 -3.93
C LYS A 19 -7.99 -12.48 -5.38
N GLY A 20 -9.06 -11.99 -6.01
CA GLY A 20 -8.98 -11.41 -7.35
C GLY A 20 -8.08 -10.19 -7.39
N TYR A 21 -8.13 -9.36 -6.36
CA TYR A 21 -7.24 -8.22 -6.22
C TYR A 21 -5.79 -8.67 -6.04
N ILE A 22 -5.54 -9.62 -5.14
CA ILE A 22 -4.19 -10.13 -4.86
C ILE A 22 -3.58 -10.75 -6.13
N ALA A 23 -4.38 -11.46 -6.93
CA ALA A 23 -3.91 -12.09 -8.16
C ALA A 23 -3.47 -11.07 -9.22
N ARG A 24 -3.96 -9.82 -9.16
CA ARG A 24 -3.74 -8.80 -10.19
C ARG A 24 -2.82 -7.67 -9.78
N ASN A 25 -2.72 -7.35 -8.49
CA ASN A 25 -1.97 -6.16 -8.05
C ASN A 25 -0.47 -6.27 -8.34
N GLY A 26 0.07 -7.49 -8.36
CA GLY A 26 1.50 -7.72 -8.59
C GLY A 26 1.99 -7.22 -9.94
N ILE A 27 1.11 -7.21 -10.96
CA ILE A 27 1.47 -6.71 -12.29
C ILE A 27 1.82 -5.21 -12.20
N ALA A 28 0.96 -4.43 -11.55
CA ALA A 28 1.20 -3.00 -11.38
C ALA A 28 2.41 -2.75 -10.48
N PHE A 29 2.50 -3.45 -9.36
CA PHE A 29 3.61 -3.26 -8.42
C PHE A 29 4.96 -3.56 -9.08
N ALA A 30 5.06 -4.67 -9.82
CA ALA A 30 6.31 -5.02 -10.51
C ALA A 30 6.68 -3.96 -11.54
N LYS A 31 5.71 -3.44 -12.28
CA LYS A 31 5.94 -2.44 -13.32
C LYS A 31 6.54 -1.14 -12.76
N TYR A 32 6.12 -0.74 -11.57
CA TYR A 32 6.51 0.54 -10.97
C TYR A 32 7.60 0.42 -9.91
N GLY A 33 8.21 -0.76 -9.79
CA GLY A 33 9.33 -0.97 -8.87
C GLY A 33 8.93 -0.99 -7.41
N ALA A 34 7.71 -1.42 -7.12
CA ALA A 34 7.19 -1.50 -5.77
C ALA A 34 7.88 -2.61 -4.96
N ARG A 35 7.99 -2.38 -3.67
CA ARG A 35 8.62 -3.31 -2.76
C ARG A 35 7.86 -3.30 -1.44
N PHE A 36 7.39 -4.46 -0.99
CA PHE A 36 6.70 -4.53 0.30
C PHE A 36 7.69 -4.42 1.44
N LEU A 37 7.45 -3.49 2.35
CA LEU A 37 8.19 -3.36 3.61
C LEU A 37 7.41 -3.96 4.77
N VAL A 38 6.10 -3.83 4.75
CA VAL A 38 5.18 -4.41 5.72
C VAL A 38 4.03 -5.02 4.93
N ARG A 39 3.69 -6.26 5.23
CA ARG A 39 2.65 -6.96 4.48
C ARG A 39 1.81 -7.84 5.40
N GLY A 40 1.00 -7.19 6.23
CA GLY A 40 0.02 -7.90 7.04
C GLY A 40 0.58 -8.77 8.16
N GLY A 41 1.73 -8.38 8.74
CA GLY A 41 2.30 -9.10 9.87
C GLY A 41 1.56 -8.84 11.17
N PRO A 42 1.99 -9.51 12.26
CA PRO A 42 1.39 -9.28 13.59
C PRO A 42 1.52 -7.82 13.99
N PHE A 43 0.54 -7.32 14.70
CA PHE A 43 0.54 -5.91 15.12
C PHE A 43 -0.25 -5.72 16.41
N GLU A 44 -0.01 -4.56 17.04
CA GLU A 44 -0.81 -4.05 18.15
C GLU A 44 -1.22 -2.63 17.80
N ALA A 45 -2.39 -2.22 18.31
CA ALA A 45 -2.85 -0.85 18.18
C ALA A 45 -2.96 -0.26 19.58
N PRO A 46 -1.87 0.25 20.16
CA PRO A 46 -1.89 0.78 21.53
C PRO A 46 -2.75 2.03 21.68
N GLU A 47 -3.05 2.69 20.56
CA GLU A 47 -3.95 3.85 20.54
C GLU A 47 -4.88 3.73 19.34
N GLY A 48 -6.14 4.06 19.55
CA GLY A 48 -7.14 4.07 18.50
C GLY A 48 -7.57 2.69 18.06
N THR A 49 -8.14 2.62 16.86
CA THR A 49 -8.65 1.40 16.25
C THR A 49 -7.88 1.12 14.97
N ALA A 50 -7.33 -0.08 14.87
CA ALA A 50 -6.63 -0.50 13.64
C ALA A 50 -7.56 -1.33 12.76
N ARG A 51 -7.25 -1.36 11.46
CA ARG A 51 -7.85 -2.33 10.56
C ARG A 51 -7.08 -3.63 10.62
N SER A 52 -7.66 -4.71 10.11
CA SER A 52 -7.09 -6.05 10.26
C SER A 52 -5.84 -6.26 9.42
N ARG A 53 -5.69 -5.53 8.31
CA ARG A 53 -4.55 -5.68 7.41
C ARG A 53 -3.85 -4.34 7.23
N ASN A 54 -2.56 -4.31 7.54
CA ASN A 54 -1.73 -3.10 7.43
C ASN A 54 -0.55 -3.40 6.52
N VAL A 55 -0.32 -2.52 5.54
CA VAL A 55 0.66 -2.73 4.49
C VAL A 55 1.45 -1.45 4.26
N VAL A 56 2.76 -1.57 4.06
CA VAL A 56 3.59 -0.44 3.61
C VAL A 56 4.37 -0.90 2.39
N ILE A 57 4.25 -0.15 1.31
CA ILE A 57 4.90 -0.45 0.04
C ILE A 57 5.80 0.70 -0.33
N GLU A 58 7.05 0.41 -0.67
CA GLU A 58 8.04 1.40 -1.08
C GLU A 58 8.14 1.44 -2.60
N PHE A 59 8.25 2.65 -3.15
CA PHE A 59 8.49 2.89 -4.56
C PHE A 59 9.77 3.71 -4.73
N PRO A 60 10.41 3.68 -5.91
CA PRO A 60 11.65 4.43 -6.13
C PRO A 60 11.53 5.92 -5.82
N ASP A 61 10.35 6.51 -6.07
CA ASP A 61 10.06 7.91 -5.77
C ASP A 61 8.56 8.12 -5.63
N TYR A 62 8.19 9.33 -5.22
CA TYR A 62 6.79 9.68 -5.00
C TYR A 62 5.97 9.64 -6.30
N GLU A 63 6.55 10.10 -7.41
CA GLU A 63 5.88 10.10 -8.71
C GLU A 63 5.54 8.69 -9.17
N SER A 64 6.45 7.74 -8.94
CA SER A 64 6.20 6.32 -9.27
C SER A 64 5.08 5.74 -8.42
N ALA A 65 5.03 6.10 -7.14
CA ALA A 65 3.96 5.66 -6.25
C ALA A 65 2.61 6.16 -6.73
N LEU A 66 2.51 7.43 -7.11
CA LEU A 66 1.29 8.01 -7.67
C LEU A 66 0.92 7.37 -8.99
N ALA A 67 1.90 7.22 -9.90
CA ALA A 67 1.68 6.65 -11.23
C ALA A 67 1.16 5.22 -11.15
N CYS A 68 1.70 4.44 -10.20
CA CYS A 68 1.23 3.07 -9.98
C CYS A 68 -0.25 3.03 -9.65
N TYR A 69 -0.71 3.87 -8.73
CA TYR A 69 -2.11 3.90 -8.33
C TYR A 69 -3.01 4.27 -9.51
N ARG A 70 -2.58 5.22 -10.34
CA ARG A 70 -3.35 5.73 -11.48
C ARG A 70 -3.23 4.86 -12.72
N SER A 71 -2.36 3.85 -12.71
CA SER A 71 -2.12 3.01 -13.88
C SER A 71 -3.33 2.15 -14.21
N PRO A 72 -3.53 1.82 -15.51
CA PRO A 72 -4.60 0.90 -15.90
C PRO A 72 -4.47 -0.46 -15.20
N GLU A 73 -3.24 -0.93 -15.01
CA GLU A 73 -2.97 -2.22 -14.38
C GLU A 73 -3.48 -2.23 -12.93
N TYR A 74 -3.20 -1.16 -12.17
CA TYR A 74 -3.68 -1.11 -10.79
C TYR A 74 -5.18 -0.86 -10.72
N GLN A 75 -5.72 0.01 -11.59
CA GLN A 75 -7.16 0.29 -11.59
C GLN A 75 -7.97 -0.97 -11.89
N GLU A 76 -7.46 -1.85 -12.74
CA GLU A 76 -8.08 -3.15 -12.98
C GLU A 76 -8.08 -4.00 -11.71
N ALA A 77 -6.95 -4.06 -11.01
CA ALA A 77 -6.87 -4.79 -9.74
C ALA A 77 -7.81 -4.17 -8.70
N LEU A 78 -7.84 -2.85 -8.60
CA LEU A 78 -8.66 -2.11 -7.64
C LEU A 78 -10.15 -2.45 -7.80
N ALA A 79 -10.62 -2.65 -9.02
CA ALA A 79 -12.01 -3.02 -9.27
C ALA A 79 -12.39 -4.32 -8.56
N HIS A 80 -11.42 -5.21 -8.30
CA HIS A 80 -11.66 -6.43 -7.54
C HIS A 80 -11.54 -6.23 -6.03
N ARG A 81 -10.90 -5.15 -5.58
CA ARG A 81 -10.76 -4.86 -4.15
C ARG A 81 -11.94 -4.09 -3.57
N LEU A 82 -12.40 -3.07 -4.29
CA LEU A 82 -13.41 -2.13 -3.77
C LEU A 82 -14.69 -2.80 -3.27
N PRO A 83 -15.28 -3.78 -3.98
CA PRO A 83 -16.52 -4.39 -3.49
C PRO A 83 -16.30 -5.38 -2.35
N HIS A 84 -15.06 -5.76 -2.04
CA HIS A 84 -14.77 -6.85 -1.09
C HIS A 84 -13.94 -6.39 0.11
N SER A 85 -13.80 -5.08 0.31
CA SER A 85 -13.02 -4.55 1.41
C SER A 85 -13.42 -3.12 1.74
N GLN A 86 -12.99 -2.67 2.92
CA GLN A 86 -13.06 -1.27 3.32
C GLN A 86 -11.68 -0.87 3.79
N GLY A 87 -11.22 0.32 3.41
CA GLY A 87 -9.89 0.73 3.82
C GLY A 87 -9.48 2.06 3.28
N GLU A 88 -8.28 2.46 3.66
CA GLU A 88 -7.65 3.71 3.23
C GLU A 88 -6.27 3.43 2.69
N ILE A 89 -5.88 4.18 1.68
CA ILE A 89 -4.51 4.19 1.18
C ILE A 89 -4.04 5.64 1.18
N VAL A 90 -2.91 5.88 1.82
CA VAL A 90 -2.21 7.16 1.77
C VAL A 90 -0.97 6.97 0.92
N ILE A 91 -0.74 7.87 -0.01
CA ILE A 91 0.48 7.88 -0.83
C ILE A 91 1.27 9.11 -0.41
N ILE A 92 2.49 8.88 0.07
CA ILE A 92 3.26 9.94 0.72
C ILE A 92 4.73 9.82 0.36
N GLU A 93 5.39 10.98 0.23
CA GLU A 93 6.83 11.01 -0.02
C GLU A 93 7.58 10.67 1.26
N GLY A 94 8.70 9.96 1.11
CA GLY A 94 9.58 9.61 2.21
C GLY A 94 10.31 10.82 2.77
N TYR A 95 10.81 10.69 3.98
CA TYR A 95 11.53 11.74 4.68
C TYR A 95 13.03 11.59 4.45
N ASP A 96 13.66 12.67 3.97
CA ASP A 96 15.10 12.74 3.71
C ASP A 96 15.86 13.59 4.71
N GLY A 97 15.18 14.16 5.69
CA GLY A 97 15.81 15.05 6.67
C GLY A 97 16.61 14.31 7.72
N PRO A 98 17.19 15.05 8.67
CA PRO A 98 17.96 14.44 9.75
C PRO A 98 17.11 13.51 10.60
N GLN A 99 17.73 12.42 11.05
CA GLN A 99 17.08 11.46 11.92
C GLN A 99 17.25 11.82 13.40
N PRO A 100 16.40 11.29 14.29
CA PRO A 100 16.57 11.55 15.72
C PRO A 100 18.00 11.21 16.17
N GLY A 101 18.64 12.11 16.89
CA GLY A 101 20.01 11.94 17.34
C GLY A 101 21.08 12.37 16.34
N GLU A 102 20.70 12.77 15.14
CA GLU A 102 21.65 13.19 14.09
C GLU A 102 21.83 14.70 13.99
N GLY A 103 21.41 15.39 14.95
CA GLY A 103 21.62 16.81 14.95
C GLY A 103 20.48 17.65 14.59
#